data_dab56a77b2013dc2d9774244c3d4fe98
#
_entry.id   dab56a77b2013dc2d9774244c3d4fe98
#
_cell.length_a   1.000
_cell.length_b   1.000
_cell.length_c   1.000
_cell.angle_alpha   90.00
_cell.angle_beta   90.00
_cell.angle_gamma   90.00
#
_symmetry.space_group_name_H-M   'P 1'
#
loop_
_entity.id
_entity.type
_entity.pdbx_description
1 polymer ?
#
loop_
_entity_poly.entity_id
_entity_poly.type
_entity_poly.pdbx_seq_one_letter_code
_entity_poly.pdbx_strand_id
1 'polypeptide(L)'
;NSTSDLAEVVVPTLTPFEKSGSFINRNFRLQSFRQSVPGPAGLLPDLHLFASLITSLGEHKQSSDLAEVWKEIGKPSTSVFKGLTFSRISDEGTQLDSSKWDSFSFVEKEALHYKPIPQLQEA
;
A
#
# COMPACT_ATOMS: atom_id res chain seq x y z
N ASN A 1 5.70 20.52 1.28
CA ASN A 1 5.82 20.19 2.71
C ASN A 1 7.30 19.95 3.05
N SER A 2 7.66 19.91 4.32
CA SER A 2 9.05 19.79 4.76
C SER A 2 9.78 18.55 4.23
N THR A 3 9.08 17.48 3.93
CA THR A 3 9.68 16.27 3.32
C THR A 3 10.07 16.52 1.87
N SER A 4 9.21 17.16 1.09
CA SER A 4 9.52 17.49 -0.30
C SER A 4 10.62 18.55 -0.42
N ASP A 5 10.75 19.43 0.57
CA ASP A 5 11.77 20.48 0.61
C ASP A 5 13.19 19.91 0.85
N LEU A 6 13.27 18.72 1.46
CA LEU A 6 14.52 18.00 1.71
C LEU A 6 14.85 16.96 0.62
N ALA A 7 13.94 16.66 -0.27
CA ALA A 7 14.12 15.63 -1.29
C ALA A 7 14.89 16.19 -2.49
N GLU A 8 15.88 15.44 -2.98
CA GLU A 8 16.57 15.76 -4.24
C GLU A 8 15.67 15.52 -5.46
N VAL A 9 14.76 14.55 -5.35
CA VAL A 9 13.79 14.22 -6.41
C VAL A 9 12.41 14.02 -5.81
N VAL A 10 11.43 14.68 -6.40
CA VAL A 10 10.01 14.52 -6.04
C VAL A 10 9.26 14.02 -7.26
N VAL A 11 8.64 12.84 -7.15
CA VAL A 11 7.85 12.25 -8.22
C VAL A 11 6.37 12.29 -7.83
N PRO A 12 5.53 13.03 -8.57
CA PRO A 12 4.11 13.05 -8.31
C PRO A 12 3.46 11.73 -8.73
N THR A 13 2.50 11.26 -7.93
CA THR A 13 1.70 10.08 -8.22
C THR A 13 0.20 10.40 -8.17
N LEU A 14 -0.62 9.44 -8.56
CA LEU A 14 -2.07 9.57 -8.59
C LEU A 14 -2.66 9.52 -7.17
N THR A 15 -3.74 10.26 -6.98
CA THR A 15 -4.56 10.20 -5.75
C THR A 15 -5.35 8.88 -5.69
N PRO A 16 -5.92 8.49 -4.53
CA PRO A 16 -6.78 7.31 -4.43
C PRO A 16 -8.00 7.33 -5.36
N PHE A 17 -8.50 8.50 -5.73
CA PHE A 17 -9.64 8.62 -6.66
C PHE A 17 -9.23 8.40 -8.12
N GLU A 18 -7.96 8.58 -8.45
CA GLU A 18 -7.41 8.52 -9.81
C GLU A 18 -6.75 7.16 -10.12
N LYS A 19 -6.76 6.23 -9.18
CA LYS A 19 -6.16 4.88 -9.33
C LYS A 19 -7.02 3.83 -8.68
N SER A 20 -6.71 2.56 -8.94
CA SER A 20 -7.29 1.42 -8.21
C SER A 20 -6.23 0.80 -7.30
N GLY A 21 -6.68 0.19 -6.22
CA GLY A 21 -5.76 -0.42 -5.26
C GLY A 21 -6.48 -1.06 -4.08
N SER A 22 -5.72 -1.37 -3.06
CA SER A 22 -6.23 -1.92 -1.82
C SER A 22 -5.45 -1.39 -0.63
N PHE A 23 -6.06 -1.43 0.53
CA PHE A 23 -5.42 -1.12 1.80
C PHE A 23 -5.97 -2.00 2.92
N ILE A 24 -5.24 -2.10 4.00
CA ILE A 24 -5.65 -2.80 5.21
C ILE A 24 -5.84 -1.76 6.31
N ASN A 25 -7.00 -1.76 6.92
CA ASN A 25 -7.27 -0.86 8.04
C ASN A 25 -6.67 -1.41 9.35
N ARG A 26 -6.72 -0.61 10.42
CA ARG A 26 -6.20 -0.99 11.76
C ARG A 26 -6.84 -2.25 12.36
N ASN A 27 -8.01 -2.65 11.87
CA ASN A 27 -8.73 -3.85 12.30
C ASN A 27 -8.43 -5.05 11.40
N PHE A 28 -7.36 -5.02 10.61
CA PHE A 28 -6.97 -6.06 9.66
C PHE A 28 -8.04 -6.39 8.62
N ARG A 29 -8.87 -5.43 8.27
CA ARG A 29 -9.81 -5.56 7.17
C ARG A 29 -9.17 -5.06 5.88
N LEU A 30 -9.00 -5.97 4.93
CA LEU A 30 -8.54 -5.68 3.58
C LEU A 30 -9.70 -5.13 2.76
N GLN A 31 -9.51 -3.98 2.16
CA GLN A 31 -10.52 -3.28 1.36
C GLN A 31 -9.91 -2.92 0.00
N SER A 32 -10.72 -2.97 -1.04
CA SER A 32 -10.35 -2.50 -2.38
C SER A 32 -11.02 -1.17 -2.68
N PHE A 33 -10.38 -0.40 -3.54
CA PHE A 33 -10.96 0.81 -4.12
C PHE A 33 -10.69 0.83 -5.62
N ARG A 34 -11.56 1.50 -6.35
CA ARG A 34 -11.50 1.60 -7.80
C ARG A 34 -11.38 3.05 -8.22
N GLN A 35 -10.68 3.25 -9.31
CA GLN A 35 -10.58 4.57 -9.93
C GLN A 35 -11.97 5.14 -10.20
N SER A 36 -12.19 6.37 -9.77
CA SER A 36 -13.46 7.09 -9.92
C SER A 36 -13.37 8.25 -10.92
N VAL A 37 -12.18 8.82 -11.08
CA VAL A 37 -11.91 9.93 -12.00
C VAL A 37 -10.61 9.67 -12.76
N PRO A 38 -10.45 10.17 -13.98
CA PRO A 38 -9.18 10.09 -14.69
C PRO A 38 -8.14 10.95 -13.97
N GLY A 39 -6.91 10.43 -13.89
CA GLY A 39 -5.78 11.21 -13.38
C GLY A 39 -5.21 12.19 -14.41
N PRO A 40 -4.39 13.14 -13.98
CA PRO A 40 -3.69 14.05 -14.90
C PRO A 40 -2.81 13.30 -15.90
N ALA A 41 -2.75 13.79 -17.13
CA ALA A 41 -1.94 13.20 -18.17
C ALA A 41 -0.45 13.17 -17.79
N GLY A 42 0.20 12.04 -18.03
CA GLY A 42 1.63 11.86 -17.78
C GLY A 42 1.97 11.40 -16.37
N LEU A 43 1.02 11.33 -15.44
CA LEU A 43 1.25 10.74 -14.13
C LEU A 43 0.99 9.23 -14.14
N LEU A 44 1.78 8.52 -13.34
CA LEU A 44 1.68 7.07 -13.21
C LEU A 44 1.17 6.67 -11.82
N PRO A 45 0.38 5.58 -11.73
CA PRO A 45 0.09 4.96 -10.44
C PRO A 45 1.37 4.51 -9.73
N ASP A 46 1.37 4.51 -8.40
CA ASP A 46 2.53 4.09 -7.59
C ASP A 46 3.07 2.72 -8.01
N LEU A 47 2.18 1.78 -8.30
CA LEU A 47 2.54 0.44 -8.74
C LEU A 47 3.39 0.46 -10.03
N HIS A 48 3.02 1.30 -11.01
CA HIS A 48 3.78 1.48 -12.24
C HIS A 48 5.14 2.12 -11.96
N LEU A 49 5.16 3.14 -11.10
CA LEU A 49 6.39 3.81 -10.71
C LEU A 49 7.38 2.83 -10.08
N PHE A 50 6.95 2.08 -9.06
CA PHE A 50 7.81 1.12 -8.39
C PHE A 50 8.24 -0.04 -9.29
N ALA A 51 7.35 -0.57 -10.13
CA ALA A 51 7.72 -1.61 -11.10
C ALA A 51 8.79 -1.11 -12.09
N SER A 52 8.68 0.13 -12.53
CA SER A 52 9.67 0.76 -13.42
C SER A 52 11.02 0.96 -12.72
N LEU A 53 11.00 1.44 -11.47
CA LEU A 53 12.22 1.62 -10.68
C LEU A 53 12.96 0.29 -10.46
N ILE A 54 12.24 -0.76 -10.03
CA ILE A 54 12.82 -2.09 -9.82
C ILE A 54 13.45 -2.62 -11.12
N THR A 55 12.73 -2.48 -12.23
CA THR A 55 13.25 -2.90 -13.55
C THR A 55 14.51 -2.11 -13.95
N SER A 56 14.53 -0.80 -13.68
CA SER A 56 15.67 0.07 -14.00
C SER A 56 16.90 -0.19 -13.14
N LEU A 57 16.73 -0.69 -11.93
CA LEU A 57 17.83 -1.06 -11.04
C LEU A 57 18.46 -2.41 -11.39
N GLY A 58 18.05 -3.06 -12.49
CA GLY A 58 18.60 -4.31 -12.97
C GLY A 58 18.04 -5.57 -12.30
N GLU A 59 16.99 -5.41 -11.52
CA GLU A 59 16.23 -6.49 -10.94
C GLU A 59 15.33 -7.16 -12.00
N HIS A 60 14.62 -8.20 -11.60
CA HIS A 60 13.68 -8.87 -12.49
C HIS A 60 12.55 -7.92 -12.90
N LYS A 61 12.09 -8.06 -14.14
CA LYS A 61 10.93 -7.30 -14.63
C LYS A 61 9.72 -7.56 -13.73
N GLN A 62 9.23 -6.51 -13.11
CA GLN A 62 8.04 -6.54 -12.28
C GLN A 62 6.80 -6.16 -13.08
N SER A 63 5.70 -6.88 -12.83
CA SER A 63 4.41 -6.49 -13.39
C SER A 63 3.89 -5.24 -12.69
N SER A 64 3.29 -4.36 -13.48
CA SER A 64 2.51 -3.23 -13.01
C SER A 64 0.99 -3.49 -13.10
N ASP A 65 0.60 -4.70 -13.50
CA ASP A 65 -0.79 -5.12 -13.48
C ASP A 65 -1.21 -5.53 -12.06
N LEU A 66 -2.25 -4.90 -11.55
CA LEU A 66 -2.72 -5.09 -10.18
C LEU A 66 -3.18 -6.54 -9.93
N ALA A 67 -3.81 -7.19 -10.91
CA ALA A 67 -4.29 -8.55 -10.76
C ALA A 67 -3.13 -9.56 -10.73
N GLU A 68 -2.10 -9.33 -11.54
CA GLU A 68 -0.88 -10.15 -11.54
C GLU A 68 -0.12 -10.01 -10.21
N VAL A 69 0.05 -8.79 -9.72
CA VAL A 69 0.71 -8.55 -8.42
C VAL A 69 -0.06 -9.25 -7.30
N TRP A 70 -1.38 -9.16 -7.28
CA TRP A 70 -2.20 -9.88 -6.29
C TRP A 70 -2.06 -11.41 -6.39
N LYS A 71 -1.96 -11.93 -7.60
CA LYS A 71 -1.71 -13.36 -7.83
C LYS A 71 -0.37 -13.79 -7.25
N GLU A 72 0.68 -12.98 -7.42
CA GLU A 72 2.00 -13.27 -6.84
C GLU A 72 2.00 -13.20 -5.31
N ILE A 73 1.40 -12.17 -4.73
CA ILE A 73 1.30 -11.99 -3.27
C ILE A 73 0.54 -13.15 -2.62
N GLY A 74 -0.48 -13.68 -3.29
CA GLY A 74 -1.31 -14.78 -2.79
C GLY A 74 -0.73 -16.17 -2.95
N LYS A 75 0.37 -16.35 -3.70
CA LYS A 75 0.99 -17.66 -3.97
C LYS A 75 1.66 -18.33 -2.77
N PRO A 76 2.50 -17.65 -1.98
CA PRO A 76 3.23 -18.29 -0.89
C PRO A 76 2.28 -18.93 0.13
N SER A 77 2.58 -20.14 0.55
CA SER A 77 1.79 -20.85 1.57
C SER A 77 1.78 -20.12 2.92
N THR A 78 2.78 -19.31 3.17
CA THR A 78 2.96 -18.45 4.36
C THR A 78 2.33 -17.09 4.23
N SER A 79 1.83 -16.72 3.05
CA SER A 79 1.21 -15.42 2.84
C SER A 79 -0.08 -15.29 3.64
N VAL A 80 -0.24 -14.18 4.33
CA VAL A 80 -1.50 -13.79 4.98
C VAL A 80 -2.63 -13.56 3.96
N PHE A 81 -2.26 -13.39 2.69
CA PHE A 81 -3.16 -13.19 1.54
C PHE A 81 -3.42 -14.45 0.75
N LYS A 82 -3.01 -15.63 1.26
CA LYS A 82 -3.13 -16.90 0.53
C LYS A 82 -4.52 -17.11 -0.06
N GLY A 83 -4.56 -17.31 -1.37
CA GLY A 83 -5.79 -17.57 -2.12
C GLY A 83 -6.67 -16.34 -2.38
N LEU A 84 -6.25 -15.17 -1.93
CA LEU A 84 -6.91 -13.91 -2.28
C LEU A 84 -6.43 -13.41 -3.64
N THR A 85 -7.36 -12.82 -4.38
CA THR A 85 -7.09 -12.08 -5.61
C THR A 85 -7.79 -10.74 -5.50
N PHE A 86 -7.35 -9.74 -6.25
CA PHE A 86 -7.96 -8.41 -6.21
C PHE A 86 -9.48 -8.45 -6.44
N SER A 87 -9.91 -9.28 -7.39
CA SER A 87 -11.35 -9.44 -7.74
C SER A 87 -12.20 -10.16 -6.68
N ARG A 88 -11.55 -10.84 -5.72
CA ARG A 88 -12.24 -11.54 -4.62
C ARG A 88 -12.34 -10.74 -3.33
N ILE A 89 -11.73 -9.56 -3.29
CA ILE A 89 -11.94 -8.65 -2.16
C ILE A 89 -13.36 -8.12 -2.29
N SER A 90 -14.22 -8.45 -1.32
CA SER A 90 -15.61 -8.00 -1.33
C SER A 90 -15.73 -6.49 -1.16
N ASP A 91 -16.85 -5.91 -1.54
CA ASP A 91 -17.12 -4.48 -1.37
C ASP A 91 -17.13 -4.08 0.12
N GLU A 92 -17.54 -4.98 1.00
CA GLU A 92 -17.48 -4.80 2.45
C GLU A 92 -16.08 -4.99 3.03
N GLY A 93 -15.14 -5.45 2.21
CA GLY A 93 -13.81 -5.85 2.60
C GLY A 93 -13.72 -7.30 3.11
N THR A 94 -12.51 -7.81 3.18
CA THR A 94 -12.20 -9.17 3.65
C THR A 94 -11.46 -9.09 4.98
N GLN A 95 -11.98 -9.76 6.00
CA GLN A 95 -11.31 -9.84 7.29
C GLN A 95 -10.09 -10.75 7.19
N LEU A 96 -8.93 -10.24 7.52
CA LEU A 96 -7.69 -11.01 7.60
C LEU A 96 -7.48 -11.57 9.01
N ASP A 97 -6.78 -12.69 9.09
CA ASP A 97 -6.39 -13.28 10.36
C ASP A 97 -5.22 -12.48 10.96
N SER A 98 -5.50 -11.67 11.98
CA SER A 98 -4.51 -10.81 12.62
C SER A 98 -3.38 -11.60 13.30
N SER A 99 -3.64 -12.83 13.76
CA SER A 99 -2.62 -13.65 14.44
C SER A 99 -1.43 -14.00 13.53
N LYS A 100 -1.63 -14.00 12.22
CA LYS A 100 -0.56 -14.23 11.26
C LYS A 100 0.43 -13.08 11.12
N TRP A 101 0.09 -11.91 11.65
CA TRP A 101 0.94 -10.73 11.63
C TRP A 101 1.88 -10.68 12.83
N ASP A 102 1.59 -11.42 13.89
CA ASP A 102 2.42 -11.49 15.09
C ASP A 102 3.80 -12.14 14.80
N SER A 103 3.91 -12.88 13.70
CA SER A 103 5.17 -13.48 13.24
C SER A 103 6.09 -12.50 12.50
N PHE A 104 5.60 -11.34 12.09
CA PHE A 104 6.47 -10.30 11.57
C PHE A 104 7.18 -9.63 12.74
N SER A 105 8.50 -9.75 12.79
CA SER A 105 9.31 -9.01 13.75
C SER A 105 9.24 -7.53 13.43
N PHE A 106 8.18 -6.88 13.88
CA PHE A 106 8.22 -5.44 14.03
C PHE A 106 9.25 -5.14 15.09
N VAL A 107 10.36 -4.58 14.68
CA VAL A 107 11.28 -4.01 15.65
C VAL A 107 10.49 -2.87 16.29
N GLU A 108 10.01 -3.09 17.51
CA GLU A 108 9.49 -2.03 18.36
C GLU A 108 10.66 -1.06 18.62
N LYS A 109 10.92 -0.22 17.64
CA LYS A 109 11.74 0.95 17.86
C LYS A 109 10.78 1.98 18.42
N GLU A 110 11.01 2.28 19.68
CA GLU A 110 10.41 3.45 20.30
C GLU A 110 10.29 4.58 19.29
N ALA A 111 9.09 5.08 19.15
CA ALA A 111 8.80 6.41 18.63
C ALA A 111 8.82 6.67 17.13
N LEU A 112 8.74 5.69 16.24
CA LEU A 112 8.39 5.99 14.84
C LEU A 112 6.88 6.19 14.63
N HIS A 113 6.06 5.84 15.61
CA HIS A 113 4.62 5.87 15.47
C HIS A 113 4.01 6.71 16.58
N TYR A 114 3.40 7.81 16.17
CA TYR A 114 2.42 8.57 16.90
C TYR A 114 2.78 8.86 18.38
N LYS A 115 3.50 9.94 18.60
CA LYS A 115 3.45 10.60 19.91
C LYS A 115 2.08 11.25 20.03
N PRO A 116 1.24 10.87 21.01
CA PRO A 116 0.01 11.59 21.27
C PRO A 116 0.36 13.06 21.46
N ILE A 117 -0.27 13.95 20.70
CA ILE A 117 -0.19 15.39 20.99
C ILE A 117 -0.70 15.54 22.41
N PRO A 118 0.09 16.10 23.35
CA PRO A 118 -0.42 16.36 24.68
C PRO A 118 -1.71 17.17 24.53
N GLN A 119 -2.80 16.65 25.09
CA GLN A 119 -4.02 17.43 25.13
C GLN A 119 -3.67 18.75 25.82
N LEU A 120 -3.84 19.85 25.11
CA LEU A 120 -3.80 21.15 25.73
C LEU A 120 -4.84 21.12 26.85
N GLN A 121 -4.39 21.09 28.10
CA GLN A 121 -5.26 21.31 29.22
C GLN A 121 -5.84 22.71 29.01
N GLU A 122 -7.12 22.74 28.73
CA GLU A 122 -7.87 23.99 28.74
C GLU A 122 -7.71 24.62 30.13
N ALA A 123 -7.12 25.79 30.16
CA ALA A 123 -6.95 26.59 31.36
C ALA A 123 -8.29 27.32 31.68
#